data_511e1c5e1b3a6bb0781ea875a40206f5
#
_entry.id   511e1c5e1b3a6bb0781ea875a40206f5
#
_cell.length_a   1.000
_cell.length_b   1.000
_cell.length_c   1.000
_cell.angle_alpha   90.00
_cell.angle_beta   90.00
_cell.angle_gamma   90.00
#
_symmetry.space_group_name_H-M   'P 1'
#
loop_
_entity.id
_entity.type
_entity.pdbx_description
1 polymer ?
#
loop_
_entity_poly.entity_id
_entity_poly.type
_entity_poly.pdbx_seq_one_letter_code
_entity_poly.pdbx_strand_id
1 'polypeptide(L)'
;LRSELAQPRYVPRLVNIGSATDCYQPVERELKLTRSLIEVMQQARHPFSLITKSSGVERDLDLLAPLAAQRLAAVYVTITTLDPVLARRMEPRAAAPHRRLRTIRALADAGVPVGVSVAPQIPFITEDMEQVLEAAHEAGARSAFYTVLRLPWELDSLFREWLSVHYPQRAARVMARVQDLHDLSDAQRGAGKTYDSDFVTRMKGSGLWADLLRQRFAAACRRLGLNREREGLDLTQFRPGLLRGQSSLF
;
A
#
# COMPACT_ATOMS: atom_id res chain seq x y z
N LEU A 1 0.80 -11.40 -18.38
CA LEU A 1 -0.49 -10.87 -17.96
C LEU A 1 -1.55 -11.08 -19.06
N ARG A 2 -1.40 -10.53 -20.27
CA ARG A 2 -2.40 -10.63 -21.36
C ARG A 2 -2.84 -12.07 -21.62
N SER A 3 -1.91 -13.00 -21.78
CA SER A 3 -2.18 -14.43 -22.01
C SER A 3 -2.92 -15.08 -20.84
N GLU A 4 -2.59 -14.70 -19.61
CA GLU A 4 -3.25 -15.22 -18.41
C GLU A 4 -4.70 -14.75 -18.30
N LEU A 5 -4.93 -13.45 -18.49
CA LEU A 5 -6.29 -12.86 -18.47
C LEU A 5 -7.18 -13.40 -19.60
N ALA A 6 -6.60 -13.82 -20.73
CA ALA A 6 -7.33 -14.36 -21.87
C ALA A 6 -7.70 -15.84 -21.74
N GLN A 7 -7.27 -16.53 -20.68
CA GLN A 7 -7.58 -17.95 -20.50
C GLN A 7 -9.06 -18.17 -20.19
N PRO A 8 -9.72 -19.19 -20.79
CA PRO A 8 -11.14 -19.44 -20.56
C PRO A 8 -11.52 -19.73 -19.11
N ARG A 9 -10.58 -20.29 -18.34
CA ARG A 9 -10.77 -20.64 -16.91
C ARG A 9 -10.40 -19.50 -15.95
N TYR A 10 -9.95 -18.35 -16.44
CA TYR A 10 -9.58 -17.25 -15.57
C TYR A 10 -10.83 -16.65 -14.90
N VAL A 11 -10.83 -16.65 -13.56
CA VAL A 11 -11.88 -16.04 -12.76
C VAL A 11 -11.38 -14.68 -12.28
N PRO A 12 -12.03 -13.57 -12.65
CA PRO A 12 -11.56 -12.24 -12.29
C PRO A 12 -11.59 -12.03 -10.77
N ARG A 13 -10.49 -11.55 -10.24
CA ARG A 13 -10.33 -11.08 -8.86
C ARG A 13 -9.61 -9.76 -8.89
N LEU A 14 -9.83 -8.94 -7.87
CA LEU A 14 -9.11 -7.67 -7.77
C LEU A 14 -7.60 -7.90 -7.79
N VAL A 15 -6.93 -7.30 -8.77
CA VAL A 15 -5.46 -7.31 -8.87
C VAL A 15 -4.93 -6.08 -8.17
N ASN A 16 -3.97 -6.28 -7.26
CA ASN A 16 -3.25 -5.18 -6.61
C ASN A 16 -1.83 -5.11 -7.17
N ILE A 17 -1.52 -4.02 -7.88
CA ILE A 17 -0.22 -3.75 -8.49
C ILE A 17 0.62 -2.94 -7.50
N GLY A 18 1.88 -3.34 -7.28
CA GLY A 18 2.80 -2.65 -6.38
C GLY A 18 2.84 -3.19 -4.94
N SER A 19 2.17 -4.32 -4.65
CA SER A 19 2.13 -4.88 -3.29
C SER A 19 3.43 -5.60 -2.87
N ALA A 20 4.19 -6.14 -3.81
CA ALA A 20 5.46 -6.81 -3.55
C ALA A 20 6.64 -5.86 -3.63
N THR A 21 6.63 -4.97 -4.60
CA THR A 21 7.63 -3.91 -4.82
C THR A 21 6.94 -2.71 -5.46
N ASP A 22 7.50 -1.50 -5.27
CA ASP A 22 6.89 -0.30 -5.85
C ASP A 22 6.85 -0.38 -7.38
N CYS A 23 5.68 -0.19 -7.96
CA CYS A 23 5.48 -0.26 -9.40
C CYS A 23 5.98 1.00 -10.13
N TYR A 24 6.37 2.06 -9.43
CA TYR A 24 6.95 3.28 -10.00
C TYR A 24 8.38 3.50 -9.52
N GLN A 25 9.20 2.45 -9.58
CA GLN A 25 10.64 2.55 -9.37
C GLN A 25 11.30 3.48 -10.40
N PRO A 26 12.51 4.02 -10.15
CA PRO A 26 13.18 4.94 -11.07
C PRO A 26 13.27 4.42 -12.52
N VAL A 27 13.51 3.11 -12.72
CA VAL A 27 13.59 2.46 -14.02
C VAL A 27 12.26 2.50 -14.80
N GLU A 28 11.14 2.68 -14.11
CA GLU A 28 9.81 2.80 -14.73
C GLU A 28 9.66 4.05 -15.59
N ARG A 29 10.54 5.06 -15.42
CA ARG A 29 10.59 6.23 -16.30
C ARG A 29 10.98 5.85 -17.74
N GLU A 30 11.80 4.83 -17.89
CA GLU A 30 12.31 4.33 -19.17
C GLU A 30 11.43 3.18 -19.68
N LEU A 31 11.23 2.16 -18.87
CA LEU A 31 10.59 0.91 -19.29
C LEU A 31 9.06 1.01 -19.41
N LYS A 32 8.41 1.89 -18.65
CA LYS A 32 6.94 2.11 -18.66
C LYS A 32 6.12 0.81 -18.52
N LEU A 33 6.64 -0.15 -17.73
CA LEU A 33 6.00 -1.46 -17.54
C LEU A 33 4.66 -1.33 -16.85
N THR A 34 4.56 -0.46 -15.81
CA THR A 34 3.31 -0.20 -15.09
C THR A 34 2.27 0.38 -16.03
N ARG A 35 2.65 1.35 -16.88
CA ARG A 35 1.75 1.90 -17.90
C ARG A 35 1.23 0.81 -18.82
N SER A 36 2.11 -0.04 -19.34
CA SER A 36 1.72 -1.17 -20.21
C SER A 36 0.80 -2.17 -19.50
N LEU A 37 0.98 -2.40 -18.18
CA LEU A 37 0.05 -3.21 -17.39
C LEU A 37 -1.34 -2.54 -17.29
N ILE A 38 -1.40 -1.23 -17.04
CA ILE A 38 -2.65 -0.45 -16.99
C ILE A 38 -3.38 -0.52 -18.33
N GLU A 39 -2.67 -0.38 -19.45
CA GLU A 39 -3.24 -0.49 -20.81
C GLU A 39 -3.86 -1.88 -21.06
N VAL A 40 -3.23 -2.96 -20.59
CA VAL A 40 -3.80 -4.31 -20.68
C VAL A 40 -5.05 -4.44 -19.80
N MET A 41 -5.02 -3.89 -18.58
CA MET A 41 -6.19 -3.88 -17.69
C MET A 41 -7.34 -3.07 -18.30
N GLN A 42 -7.04 -1.92 -18.91
CA GLN A 42 -8.01 -1.10 -19.62
C GLN A 42 -8.66 -1.87 -20.78
N GLN A 43 -7.85 -2.50 -21.63
CA GLN A 43 -8.33 -3.29 -22.76
C GLN A 43 -9.25 -4.44 -22.30
N ALA A 44 -8.87 -5.14 -21.23
CA ALA A 44 -9.66 -6.23 -20.67
C ALA A 44 -10.84 -5.75 -19.82
N ARG A 45 -10.98 -4.45 -19.56
CA ARG A 45 -11.89 -3.87 -18.56
C ARG A 45 -11.77 -4.57 -17.20
N HIS A 46 -10.54 -4.92 -16.83
CA HIS A 46 -10.25 -5.65 -15.59
C HIS A 46 -9.99 -4.67 -14.45
N PRO A 47 -10.74 -4.74 -13.33
CA PRO A 47 -10.53 -3.85 -12.20
C PRO A 47 -9.23 -4.17 -11.46
N PHE A 48 -8.54 -3.12 -11.03
CA PHE A 48 -7.28 -3.21 -10.29
C PHE A 48 -7.11 -2.06 -9.30
N SER A 49 -6.21 -2.23 -8.35
CA SER A 49 -5.70 -1.15 -7.51
C SER A 49 -4.19 -1.04 -7.65
N LEU A 50 -3.68 0.17 -7.46
CA LEU A 50 -2.25 0.46 -7.40
C LEU A 50 -1.87 0.84 -5.97
N ILE A 51 -0.69 0.43 -5.53
CA ILE A 51 -0.09 0.93 -4.29
C ILE A 51 1.33 1.41 -4.57
N THR A 52 1.66 2.63 -4.13
CA THR A 52 2.98 3.22 -4.42
C THR A 52 3.42 4.25 -3.36
N LYS A 53 4.72 4.46 -3.24
CA LYS A 53 5.36 5.57 -2.52
C LYS A 53 5.85 6.67 -3.47
N SER A 54 5.63 6.49 -4.77
CA SER A 54 6.16 7.36 -5.82
C SER A 54 5.11 8.34 -6.34
N SER A 55 5.53 9.55 -6.65
CA SER A 55 4.71 10.49 -7.42
C SER A 55 4.65 10.16 -8.91
N GLY A 56 5.36 9.12 -9.35
CA GLY A 56 5.34 8.67 -10.74
C GLY A 56 3.97 8.23 -11.24
N VAL A 57 3.05 7.88 -10.36
CA VAL A 57 1.68 7.51 -10.69
C VAL A 57 0.91 8.64 -11.39
N GLU A 58 1.28 9.90 -11.17
CA GLU A 58 0.66 11.06 -11.83
C GLU A 58 0.88 11.07 -13.34
N ARG A 59 1.94 10.42 -13.83
CA ARG A 59 2.21 10.24 -15.27
C ARG A 59 1.06 9.52 -15.99
N ASP A 60 0.39 8.60 -15.30
CA ASP A 60 -0.59 7.70 -15.88
C ASP A 60 -2.04 8.11 -15.55
N LEU A 61 -2.26 9.37 -15.12
CA LEU A 61 -3.59 9.92 -14.84
C LEU A 61 -4.52 9.90 -16.07
N ASP A 62 -3.97 10.03 -17.26
CA ASP A 62 -4.70 9.93 -18.53
C ASP A 62 -5.37 8.56 -18.73
N LEU A 63 -4.80 7.50 -18.17
CA LEU A 63 -5.38 6.15 -18.16
C LEU A 63 -6.23 5.90 -16.91
N LEU A 64 -5.75 6.36 -15.75
CA LEU A 64 -6.39 6.07 -14.47
C LEU A 64 -7.74 6.77 -14.30
N ALA A 65 -7.86 8.05 -14.69
CA ALA A 65 -9.10 8.80 -14.51
C ALA A 65 -10.29 8.20 -15.30
N PRO A 66 -10.17 7.86 -16.59
CA PRO A 66 -11.25 7.19 -17.31
C PRO A 66 -11.62 5.81 -16.76
N LEU A 67 -10.63 5.06 -16.25
CA LEU A 67 -10.85 3.76 -15.61
C LEU A 67 -11.56 3.91 -14.25
N ALA A 68 -11.17 4.91 -13.47
CA ALA A 68 -11.79 5.23 -12.20
C ALA A 68 -13.27 5.61 -12.35
N ALA A 69 -13.60 6.43 -13.37
CA ALA A 69 -14.99 6.79 -13.70
C ALA A 69 -15.87 5.55 -14.01
N GLN A 70 -15.26 4.46 -14.44
CA GLN A 70 -15.91 3.17 -14.69
C GLN A 70 -15.79 2.20 -13.50
N ARG A 71 -15.30 2.63 -12.34
CA ARG A 71 -15.04 1.77 -11.17
C ARG A 71 -14.07 0.63 -11.46
N LEU A 72 -13.08 0.86 -12.31
CA LEU A 72 -12.06 -0.13 -12.70
C LEU A 72 -10.68 0.15 -12.09
N ALA A 73 -10.44 1.34 -11.54
CA ALA A 73 -9.15 1.70 -10.95
C ALA A 73 -9.31 2.42 -9.62
N ALA A 74 -8.40 2.15 -8.69
CA ALA A 74 -8.19 2.91 -7.45
C ALA A 74 -6.70 2.96 -7.13
N VAL A 75 -6.26 3.99 -6.42
CA VAL A 75 -4.84 4.17 -6.07
C VAL A 75 -4.68 4.33 -4.56
N TYR A 76 -3.67 3.67 -3.99
CA TYR A 76 -3.25 3.86 -2.62
C TYR A 76 -1.85 4.47 -2.61
N VAL A 77 -1.71 5.63 -1.96
CA VAL A 77 -0.40 6.26 -1.76
C VAL A 77 0.08 5.93 -0.35
N THR A 78 1.26 5.34 -0.24
CA THR A 78 1.81 4.98 1.07
C THR A 78 2.52 6.19 1.69
N ILE A 79 2.15 6.55 2.91
CA ILE A 79 2.81 7.56 3.74
C ILE A 79 3.13 6.91 5.08
N THR A 80 4.41 6.66 5.32
CA THR A 80 4.89 5.97 6.52
C THR A 80 4.93 6.90 7.72
N THR A 81 5.28 8.17 7.50
CA THR A 81 5.38 9.25 8.49
C THR A 81 5.32 10.60 7.78
N LEU A 82 4.96 11.66 8.49
CA LEU A 82 5.07 13.05 8.02
C LEU A 82 6.43 13.68 8.34
N ASP A 83 7.22 13.07 9.25
CA ASP A 83 8.57 13.53 9.54
C ASP A 83 9.51 13.32 8.34
N PRO A 84 10.00 14.40 7.70
CA PRO A 84 10.84 14.29 6.51
C PRO A 84 12.23 13.70 6.83
N VAL A 85 12.72 13.83 8.06
CA VAL A 85 14.02 13.28 8.48
C VAL A 85 13.90 11.77 8.63
N LEU A 86 12.87 11.30 9.33
CA LEU A 86 12.60 9.88 9.47
C LEU A 86 12.31 9.24 8.11
N ALA A 87 11.45 9.87 7.30
CA ALA A 87 11.13 9.37 5.95
C ALA A 87 12.40 9.20 5.09
N ARG A 88 13.33 10.17 5.12
CA ARG A 88 14.59 10.09 4.38
C ARG A 88 15.49 8.97 4.88
N ARG A 89 15.55 8.74 6.19
CA ARG A 89 16.36 7.65 6.79
C ARG A 89 15.81 6.27 6.46
N MET A 90 14.50 6.12 6.43
CA MET A 90 13.84 4.83 6.17
C MET A 90 13.69 4.54 4.67
N GLU A 91 13.38 5.54 3.87
CA GLU A 91 12.96 5.41 2.48
C GLU A 91 13.67 6.45 1.59
N PRO A 92 15.03 6.41 1.50
CA PRO A 92 15.82 7.47 0.87
C PRO A 92 15.54 7.67 -0.63
N ARG A 93 14.96 6.65 -1.30
CA ARG A 93 14.61 6.69 -2.73
C ARG A 93 13.16 7.04 -3.01
N ALA A 94 12.32 7.07 -1.98
CA ALA A 94 10.90 7.37 -2.14
C ALA A 94 10.64 8.88 -2.13
N ALA A 95 9.50 9.30 -2.66
CA ALA A 95 9.08 10.69 -2.62
C ALA A 95 8.90 11.18 -1.17
N ALA A 96 9.24 12.42 -0.88
CA ALA A 96 9.06 13.01 0.45
C ALA A 96 7.56 13.02 0.86
N PRO A 97 7.23 12.99 2.16
CA PRO A 97 5.84 12.93 2.63
C PRO A 97 4.94 14.01 2.03
N HIS A 98 5.39 15.27 2.03
CA HIS A 98 4.64 16.38 1.43
C HIS A 98 4.40 16.22 -0.08
N ARG A 99 5.32 15.55 -0.79
CA ARG A 99 5.14 15.25 -2.22
C ARG A 99 4.10 14.15 -2.42
N ARG A 100 4.06 13.15 -1.53
CA ARG A 100 3.03 12.09 -1.55
C ARG A 100 1.64 12.67 -1.24
N LEU A 101 1.51 13.62 -0.33
CA LEU A 101 0.25 14.35 -0.09
C LEU A 101 -0.21 15.11 -1.33
N ARG A 102 0.69 15.78 -2.04
CA ARG A 102 0.35 16.43 -3.34
C ARG A 102 -0.09 15.40 -4.39
N THR A 103 0.51 14.21 -4.39
CA THR A 103 0.07 13.11 -5.28
C THR A 103 -1.35 12.65 -4.95
N ILE A 104 -1.69 12.52 -3.66
CA ILE A 104 -3.07 12.23 -3.23
C ILE A 104 -4.02 13.31 -3.77
N ARG A 105 -3.67 14.60 -3.62
CA ARG A 105 -4.47 15.71 -4.13
C ARG A 105 -4.67 15.62 -5.63
N ALA A 106 -3.60 15.43 -6.41
CA ALA A 106 -3.67 15.34 -7.86
C ALA A 106 -4.56 14.17 -8.34
N LEU A 107 -4.47 13.01 -7.67
CA LEU A 107 -5.34 11.86 -7.95
C LEU A 107 -6.81 12.17 -7.63
N ALA A 108 -7.08 12.76 -6.47
CA ALA A 108 -8.44 13.13 -6.06
C ALA A 108 -9.05 14.16 -6.98
N ASP A 109 -8.30 15.20 -7.36
CA ASP A 109 -8.74 16.27 -8.28
C ASP A 109 -9.03 15.71 -9.69
N ALA A 110 -8.33 14.64 -10.10
CA ALA A 110 -8.59 13.93 -11.35
C ALA A 110 -9.76 12.93 -11.27
N GLY A 111 -10.47 12.84 -10.13
CA GLY A 111 -11.58 11.91 -9.92
C GLY A 111 -11.17 10.45 -9.72
N VAL A 112 -9.90 10.19 -9.43
CA VAL A 112 -9.42 8.83 -9.13
C VAL A 112 -9.67 8.52 -7.65
N PRO A 113 -10.41 7.45 -7.30
CA PRO A 113 -10.54 7.00 -5.92
C PRO A 113 -9.17 6.77 -5.29
N VAL A 114 -8.83 7.59 -4.30
CA VAL A 114 -7.53 7.53 -3.65
C VAL A 114 -7.65 7.21 -2.18
N GLY A 115 -6.79 6.29 -1.73
CA GLY A 115 -6.62 5.95 -0.33
C GLY A 115 -5.19 6.17 0.14
N VAL A 116 -5.02 6.14 1.47
CA VAL A 116 -3.69 6.18 2.10
C VAL A 116 -3.36 4.84 2.75
N SER A 117 -2.15 4.36 2.50
CA SER A 117 -1.55 3.24 3.23
C SER A 117 -0.58 3.80 4.28
N VAL A 118 -0.94 3.67 5.57
CA VAL A 118 -0.07 4.13 6.67
C VAL A 118 0.79 2.95 7.11
N ALA A 119 1.85 2.69 6.33
CA ALA A 119 2.63 1.45 6.43
C ALA A 119 4.14 1.66 6.17
N PRO A 120 4.99 0.90 6.88
CA PRO A 120 4.66 0.08 8.04
C PRO A 120 4.48 0.89 9.32
N GLN A 121 3.66 0.39 10.25
CA GLN A 121 3.62 0.89 11.61
C GLN A 121 4.75 0.25 12.43
N ILE A 122 5.63 1.08 12.96
CA ILE A 122 6.80 0.67 13.73
C ILE A 122 6.72 1.28 15.12
N PRO A 123 6.58 0.47 16.18
CA PRO A 123 6.48 0.97 17.55
C PRO A 123 7.64 1.91 17.91
N PHE A 124 7.32 3.04 18.55
CA PHE A 124 8.27 4.07 19.00
C PHE A 124 9.06 4.78 17.89
N ILE A 125 8.73 4.50 16.62
CA ILE A 125 9.36 5.13 15.45
C ILE A 125 8.33 5.89 14.62
N THR A 126 7.27 5.24 14.14
CA THR A 126 6.20 5.86 13.34
C THR A 126 4.95 6.06 14.21
N GLU A 127 4.96 7.09 15.06
CA GLU A 127 3.90 7.31 16.05
C GLU A 127 2.86 8.35 15.59
N ASP A 128 2.99 8.88 14.39
CA ASP A 128 2.19 9.96 13.80
C ASP A 128 1.05 9.46 12.88
N MET A 129 0.55 8.24 13.12
CA MET A 129 -0.48 7.60 12.28
C MET A 129 -1.73 8.47 12.11
N GLU A 130 -2.23 9.06 13.20
CA GLU A 130 -3.42 9.89 13.19
C GLU A 130 -3.22 11.17 12.37
N GLN A 131 -2.05 11.79 12.49
CA GLN A 131 -1.67 12.99 11.72
C GLN A 131 -1.53 12.66 10.23
N VAL A 132 -0.94 11.50 9.89
CA VAL A 132 -0.87 11.02 8.50
C VAL A 132 -2.26 10.82 7.91
N LEU A 133 -3.17 10.19 8.66
CA LEU A 133 -4.56 9.98 8.22
C LEU A 133 -5.29 11.30 7.99
N GLU A 134 -5.12 12.28 8.89
CA GLU A 134 -5.72 13.60 8.81
C GLU A 134 -5.20 14.36 7.58
N ALA A 135 -3.87 14.47 7.43
CA ALA A 135 -3.27 15.13 6.28
C ALA A 135 -3.65 14.48 4.94
N ALA A 136 -3.72 13.14 4.91
CA ALA A 136 -4.15 12.42 3.71
C ALA A 136 -5.63 12.66 3.39
N HIS A 137 -6.50 12.70 4.41
CA HIS A 137 -7.92 13.03 4.26
C HIS A 137 -8.12 14.44 3.72
N GLU A 138 -7.41 15.43 4.26
CA GLU A 138 -7.40 16.83 3.78
C GLU A 138 -6.89 16.93 2.34
N ALA A 139 -5.92 16.07 1.96
CA ALA A 139 -5.44 15.95 0.60
C ALA A 139 -6.43 15.27 -0.36
N GLY A 140 -7.51 14.67 0.13
CA GLY A 140 -8.55 14.05 -0.70
C GLY A 140 -8.68 12.54 -0.59
N ALA A 141 -7.89 11.86 0.25
CA ALA A 141 -8.07 10.43 0.50
C ALA A 141 -9.42 10.14 1.15
N ARG A 142 -10.09 9.06 0.72
CA ARG A 142 -11.38 8.61 1.25
C ARG A 142 -11.31 7.22 1.88
N SER A 143 -10.26 6.48 1.60
CA SER A 143 -10.01 5.18 2.20
C SER A 143 -8.60 5.12 2.81
N ALA A 144 -8.43 4.24 3.79
CA ALA A 144 -7.16 4.03 4.45
C ALA A 144 -6.98 2.59 4.91
N PHE A 145 -5.74 2.16 4.99
CA PHE A 145 -5.36 0.95 5.71
C PHE A 145 -3.97 1.12 6.31
N TYR A 146 -3.61 0.25 7.23
CA TYR A 146 -2.26 0.18 7.79
C TYR A 146 -1.74 -1.25 7.75
N THR A 147 -0.42 -1.40 7.83
CA THR A 147 0.23 -2.68 8.11
C THR A 147 1.28 -2.49 9.20
N VAL A 148 1.52 -3.53 9.99
CA VAL A 148 2.62 -3.56 10.95
C VAL A 148 3.92 -3.94 10.26
N LEU A 149 5.06 -3.56 10.86
CA LEU A 149 6.37 -3.93 10.35
C LEU A 149 6.53 -5.45 10.32
N ARG A 150 7.08 -5.95 9.23
CA ARG A 150 7.45 -7.35 9.04
C ARG A 150 8.91 -7.44 8.65
N LEU A 151 9.63 -8.35 9.28
CA LEU A 151 11.06 -8.54 9.11
C LEU A 151 11.38 -9.99 8.69
N PRO A 152 10.94 -10.43 7.50
CA PRO A 152 11.30 -11.77 7.03
C PRO A 152 12.76 -11.81 6.60
N TRP A 153 13.40 -12.96 6.86
CA TRP A 153 14.76 -13.31 6.45
C TRP A 153 15.79 -12.22 6.84
N GLU A 154 16.59 -11.76 5.90
CA GLU A 154 17.63 -10.76 6.07
C GLU A 154 17.15 -9.38 6.54
N LEU A 155 15.85 -9.09 6.42
CA LEU A 155 15.34 -7.80 6.88
C LEU A 155 15.44 -7.61 8.40
N ASP A 156 15.46 -8.68 9.18
CA ASP A 156 15.66 -8.57 10.65
C ASP A 156 17.02 -8.00 10.96
N SER A 157 18.09 -8.57 10.43
CA SER A 157 19.46 -8.11 10.68
C SER A 157 19.69 -6.69 10.17
N LEU A 158 19.20 -6.37 8.96
CA LEU A 158 19.30 -5.03 8.38
C LEU A 158 18.55 -3.98 9.21
N PHE A 159 17.38 -4.32 9.73
CA PHE A 159 16.61 -3.38 10.54
C PHE A 159 17.24 -3.17 11.93
N ARG A 160 17.84 -4.22 12.53
CA ARG A 160 18.61 -4.09 13.78
C ARG A 160 19.84 -3.21 13.59
N GLU A 161 20.56 -3.37 12.49
CA GLU A 161 21.68 -2.51 12.13
C GLU A 161 21.21 -1.06 11.94
N TRP A 162 20.15 -0.83 11.20
CA TRP A 162 19.55 0.49 11.01
C TRP A 162 19.15 1.14 12.35
N LEU A 163 18.55 0.36 13.27
CA LEU A 163 18.19 0.84 14.61
C LEU A 163 19.44 1.20 15.43
N SER A 164 20.51 0.41 15.35
CA SER A 164 21.75 0.66 16.08
C SER A 164 22.42 1.96 15.65
N VAL A 165 22.29 2.32 14.36
CA VAL A 165 22.84 3.56 13.80
C VAL A 165 21.98 4.77 14.13
N HIS A 166 20.65 4.64 13.98
CA HIS A 166 19.74 5.81 14.04
C HIS A 166 19.04 5.98 15.39
N TYR A 167 18.85 4.90 16.16
CA TYR A 167 18.10 4.89 17.42
C TYR A 167 18.72 3.93 18.46
N PRO A 168 20.04 4.03 18.78
CA PRO A 168 20.73 3.05 19.62
C PRO A 168 20.08 2.86 20.99
N GLN A 169 19.60 3.96 21.60
CA GLN A 169 18.97 3.92 22.92
C GLN A 169 17.57 3.26 22.92
N ARG A 170 16.93 3.13 21.77
CA ARG A 170 15.58 2.56 21.64
C ARG A 170 15.59 1.21 20.94
N ALA A 171 16.70 0.78 20.34
CA ALA A 171 16.77 -0.39 19.48
C ALA A 171 16.19 -1.66 20.13
N ALA A 172 16.64 -2.00 21.34
CA ALA A 172 16.14 -3.16 22.07
C ALA A 172 14.62 -3.07 22.35
N ARG A 173 14.14 -1.89 22.76
CA ARG A 173 12.73 -1.65 23.05
C ARG A 173 11.86 -1.75 21.80
N VAL A 174 12.33 -1.22 20.67
CA VAL A 174 11.61 -1.32 19.37
C VAL A 174 11.49 -2.78 18.97
N MET A 175 12.59 -3.53 19.00
CA MET A 175 12.60 -4.95 18.61
C MET A 175 11.71 -5.80 19.50
N ALA A 176 11.76 -5.62 20.82
CA ALA A 176 10.86 -6.31 21.75
C ALA A 176 9.39 -6.05 21.38
N ARG A 177 9.06 -4.79 21.05
CA ARG A 177 7.69 -4.44 20.69
C ARG A 177 7.27 -4.94 19.32
N VAL A 178 8.18 -5.04 18.35
CA VAL A 178 7.93 -5.69 17.06
C VAL A 178 7.58 -7.17 17.27
N GLN A 179 8.29 -7.86 18.18
CA GLN A 179 7.97 -9.25 18.53
C GLN A 179 6.58 -9.36 19.19
N ASP A 180 6.25 -8.44 20.10
CA ASP A 180 4.92 -8.40 20.74
C ASP A 180 3.78 -8.16 19.73
N LEU A 181 4.01 -7.39 18.68
CA LEU A 181 3.03 -7.16 17.61
C LEU A 181 2.69 -8.42 16.81
N HIS A 182 3.54 -9.43 16.84
CA HIS A 182 3.32 -10.69 16.16
C HIS A 182 2.92 -11.83 17.12
N ASP A 183 2.70 -11.53 18.40
CA ASP A 183 2.29 -12.47 19.45
C ASP A 183 3.12 -13.78 19.43
N LEU A 184 4.43 -13.60 19.31
CA LEU A 184 5.35 -14.72 19.21
C LEU A 184 5.50 -15.38 20.59
N SER A 185 5.47 -16.73 20.64
CA SER A 185 5.75 -17.48 21.86
C SER A 185 7.20 -17.25 22.33
N ASP A 186 7.48 -17.48 23.62
CA ASP A 186 8.82 -17.32 24.16
C ASP A 186 9.84 -18.20 23.43
N ALA A 187 9.46 -19.41 23.00
CA ALA A 187 10.29 -20.27 22.18
C ALA A 187 10.63 -19.65 20.81
N GLN A 188 9.66 -19.02 20.17
CA GLN A 188 9.86 -18.33 18.90
C GLN A 188 10.71 -17.05 19.06
N ARG A 189 10.53 -16.31 20.15
CA ARG A 189 11.38 -15.15 20.53
C ARG A 189 12.81 -15.58 20.81
N GLY A 190 12.99 -16.67 21.57
CA GLY A 190 14.29 -17.25 21.86
C GLY A 190 15.02 -17.77 20.62
N ALA A 191 14.27 -18.22 19.60
CA ALA A 191 14.79 -18.59 18.28
C ALA A 191 15.01 -17.38 17.33
N GLY A 192 14.87 -16.14 17.83
CA GLY A 192 15.09 -14.92 17.06
C GLY A 192 14.00 -14.56 16.06
N LYS A 193 12.82 -15.19 16.09
CA LYS A 193 11.71 -14.82 15.20
C LYS A 193 11.21 -13.41 15.49
N THR A 194 10.93 -12.65 14.43
CA THR A 194 10.46 -11.26 14.48
C THR A 194 9.24 -11.01 13.61
N TYR A 195 8.69 -12.04 12.98
CA TYR A 195 7.46 -11.92 12.17
C TYR A 195 6.64 -13.22 12.23
N ASP A 196 5.34 -13.07 12.06
CA ASP A 196 4.40 -14.16 11.82
C ASP A 196 4.31 -14.44 10.30
N SER A 197 4.36 -15.73 9.93
CA SER A 197 4.22 -16.18 8.55
C SER A 197 2.75 -16.41 8.16
N ASP A 198 1.81 -16.42 9.11
CA ASP A 198 0.39 -16.61 8.84
C ASP A 198 -0.16 -15.52 7.92
N PHE A 199 -0.87 -15.92 6.89
CA PHE A 199 -1.36 -15.00 5.86
C PHE A 199 -2.42 -14.02 6.39
N VAL A 200 -3.18 -14.42 7.41
CA VAL A 200 -4.29 -13.64 7.97
C VAL A 200 -3.78 -12.56 8.93
N THR A 201 -2.85 -12.93 9.81
CA THR A 201 -2.37 -12.07 10.91
C THR A 201 -1.11 -11.26 10.57
N ARG A 202 -0.27 -11.76 9.66
CA ARG A 202 1.05 -11.20 9.34
C ARG A 202 1.09 -9.71 9.00
N MET A 203 -0.02 -9.15 8.48
CA MET A 203 -0.09 -7.74 8.05
C MET A 203 -0.63 -6.82 9.15
N LYS A 204 -1.45 -7.34 10.06
CA LYS A 204 -2.13 -6.55 11.10
C LYS A 204 -1.57 -6.80 12.49
N GLY A 205 -0.81 -7.88 12.65
CA GLY A 205 -0.34 -8.35 13.94
C GLY A 205 -1.44 -8.97 14.79
N SER A 206 -1.06 -9.43 15.98
CA SER A 206 -1.89 -10.05 17.01
C SER A 206 -1.45 -9.56 18.40
N GLY A 207 -2.26 -9.86 19.43
CA GLY A 207 -1.98 -9.46 20.80
C GLY A 207 -2.32 -7.99 21.11
N LEU A 208 -2.07 -7.60 22.36
CA LEU A 208 -2.50 -6.33 22.96
C LEU A 208 -2.06 -5.10 22.15
N TRP A 209 -0.83 -5.08 21.66
CA TRP A 209 -0.29 -3.94 20.91
C TRP A 209 -0.90 -3.80 19.52
N ALA A 210 -1.16 -4.91 18.86
CA ALA A 210 -1.87 -4.91 17.59
C ALA A 210 -3.32 -4.46 17.76
N ASP A 211 -3.97 -4.85 18.87
CA ASP A 211 -5.32 -4.41 19.23
C ASP A 211 -5.37 -2.90 19.49
N LEU A 212 -4.39 -2.36 20.20
CA LEU A 212 -4.27 -0.92 20.43
C LEU A 212 -4.10 -0.14 19.11
N LEU A 213 -3.22 -0.58 18.23
CA LEU A 213 -3.05 0.03 16.91
C LEU A 213 -4.35 -0.03 16.10
N ARG A 214 -5.05 -1.15 16.15
CA ARG A 214 -6.33 -1.33 15.45
C ARG A 214 -7.39 -0.37 15.99
N GLN A 215 -7.48 -0.20 17.31
CA GLN A 215 -8.42 0.73 17.94
C GLN A 215 -8.09 2.18 17.59
N ARG A 216 -6.82 2.59 17.66
CA ARG A 216 -6.35 3.94 17.27
C ARG A 216 -6.71 4.23 15.82
N PHE A 217 -6.36 3.33 14.90
CA PHE A 217 -6.67 3.45 13.49
C PHE A 217 -8.18 3.56 13.23
N ALA A 218 -8.97 2.67 13.85
CA ALA A 218 -10.41 2.68 13.67
C ALA A 218 -11.06 3.95 14.23
N ALA A 219 -10.58 4.48 15.36
CA ALA A 219 -11.06 5.73 15.94
C ALA A 219 -10.75 6.92 15.03
N ALA A 220 -9.53 7.00 14.51
CA ALA A 220 -9.13 8.05 13.57
C ALA A 220 -9.93 7.98 12.26
N CYS A 221 -10.10 6.80 11.68
CA CYS A 221 -10.92 6.63 10.48
C CYS A 221 -12.38 7.05 10.70
N ARG A 222 -13.00 6.68 11.84
CA ARG A 222 -14.37 7.12 12.18
C ARG A 222 -14.46 8.64 12.30
N ARG A 223 -13.53 9.27 13.02
CA ARG A 223 -13.48 10.73 13.20
C ARG A 223 -13.39 11.47 11.86
N LEU A 224 -12.54 10.97 10.96
CA LEU A 224 -12.27 11.58 9.67
C LEU A 224 -13.26 11.17 8.57
N GLY A 225 -14.10 10.18 8.80
CA GLY A 225 -15.01 9.65 7.78
C GLY A 225 -14.32 8.81 6.71
N LEU A 226 -13.11 8.31 6.96
CA LEU A 226 -12.43 7.38 6.08
C LEU A 226 -13.10 6.00 6.10
N ASN A 227 -13.06 5.29 4.99
CA ASN A 227 -13.62 3.94 4.82
C ASN A 227 -15.16 3.86 5.03
N ARG A 228 -15.90 4.97 4.97
CA ARG A 228 -17.36 4.95 5.09
C ARG A 228 -18.02 4.27 3.90
N GLU A 229 -17.55 4.62 2.71
CA GLU A 229 -18.01 4.03 1.46
C GLU A 229 -16.90 3.16 0.89
N ARG A 230 -17.17 1.87 0.76
CA ARG A 230 -16.34 1.03 -0.07
C ARG A 230 -16.83 1.19 -1.51
N GLU A 231 -16.24 2.10 -2.25
CA GLU A 231 -16.37 2.08 -3.70
C GLU A 231 -15.74 0.77 -4.20
N GLY A 232 -16.56 -0.26 -4.26
CA GLY A 232 -16.12 -1.55 -4.77
C GLY A 232 -15.79 -1.43 -6.25
N LEU A 233 -14.57 -1.81 -6.64
CA LEU A 233 -14.22 -1.96 -8.05
C LEU A 233 -15.08 -3.04 -8.69
N ASP A 234 -15.53 -2.80 -9.91
CA ASP A 234 -16.58 -3.58 -10.58
C ASP A 234 -15.99 -4.74 -11.40
N LEU A 235 -15.97 -5.95 -10.82
CA LEU A 235 -15.49 -7.17 -11.48
C LEU A 235 -16.42 -7.63 -12.62
N THR A 236 -17.66 -7.17 -12.68
CA THR A 236 -18.64 -7.60 -13.70
C THR A 236 -18.34 -7.05 -15.08
N GLN A 237 -17.50 -6.03 -15.15
CA GLN A 237 -17.09 -5.39 -16.40
C GLN A 237 -15.97 -6.12 -17.15
N PHE A 238 -15.34 -7.14 -16.54
CA PHE A 238 -14.25 -7.88 -17.18
C PHE A 238 -14.64 -8.49 -18.51
N ARG A 239 -13.83 -8.27 -19.54
CA ARG A 239 -14.08 -8.70 -20.93
C ARG A 239 -12.82 -9.34 -21.54
N PRO A 240 -12.52 -10.61 -21.24
CA PRO A 240 -11.33 -11.30 -21.75
C PRO A 240 -11.29 -11.43 -23.28
N GLY A 241 -12.45 -11.44 -23.94
CA GLY A 241 -12.56 -11.50 -25.40
C GLY A 241 -11.84 -10.34 -26.11
N LEU A 242 -11.83 -9.16 -25.51
CA LEU A 242 -11.13 -7.98 -26.07
C LEU A 242 -9.61 -8.15 -26.13
N LEU A 243 -9.02 -9.06 -25.37
CA LEU A 243 -7.59 -9.35 -25.40
C LEU A 243 -7.19 -10.27 -26.56
N ARG A 244 -8.13 -10.97 -27.18
CA ARG A 244 -7.89 -11.94 -28.27
C ARG A 244 -7.93 -11.32 -29.67
N GLY A 245 -8.07 -9.99 -29.77
CA GLY A 245 -8.20 -9.30 -31.06
C GLY A 245 -9.52 -9.58 -31.80
N GLN A 246 -10.47 -10.25 -31.18
CA GLN A 246 -11.83 -10.33 -31.70
C GLN A 246 -12.60 -9.07 -31.31
N SER A 247 -12.70 -8.13 -32.23
CA SER A 247 -13.78 -7.13 -32.20
C SER A 247 -15.11 -7.90 -32.17
N SER A 248 -15.99 -7.57 -31.21
CA SER A 248 -17.37 -8.04 -31.21
C SER A 248 -18.01 -7.67 -32.54
N LEU A 249 -18.48 -8.65 -33.28
CA LEU A 249 -19.19 -8.44 -34.54
C LEU A 249 -20.70 -8.19 -34.32
N PHE A 250 -21.12 -7.94 -33.06
CA PHE A 250 -22.52 -7.66 -32.71
C PHE A 250 -22.59 -6.63 -31.58
#